data_32a70f6a524d612d1da3848afa144a2b
#
_entry.id   32a70f6a524d612d1da3848afa144a2b
#
_cell.length_a   1.000
_cell.length_b   1.000
_cell.length_c   1.000
_cell.angle_alpha   90.00
_cell.angle_beta   90.00
_cell.angle_gamma   90.00
#
_symmetry.space_group_name_H-M   'P 1'
#
loop_
_entity.id
_entity.type
_entity.pdbx_description
1 polymer ?
#
loop_
_entity_poly.entity_id
_entity_poly.type
_entity_poly.pdbx_seq_one_letter_code
_entity_poly.pdbx_strand_id
1 'polypeptide(L)'
;MSNYSETTIILTLAGLGTRFKREGYKVPKYLLPVKDGYKETKIIDLIINEIISIFSKEIRIIVVLNSKDYKISSQHFLYLSKKTNLDVRFIPIMPGQAYSVLAGFNFSEPDHGFTVMNGDTLISLDGIKNEMKSKMNMVNTFYSDSDDYSYVHLDKKGFVKKIVEKQVISTHASTGLYCFRSRDLFIEALNSLEENRIFEKPEIYLSEVIQQLINRGEFFKVIKTDMIDLGTPKKYEEYNQCIKK
;
A
#
# COMPACT_ATOMS: atom_id res chain seq x y z
N MET A 1 15.28 23.76 -12.78
CA MET A 1 14.70 23.58 -11.43
C MET A 1 13.53 22.62 -11.60
N SER A 2 13.68 21.35 -11.24
CA SER A 2 12.58 20.40 -11.32
C SER A 2 11.56 20.75 -10.24
N ASN A 3 10.35 21.15 -10.64
CA ASN A 3 9.23 21.31 -9.74
C ASN A 3 8.87 19.93 -9.16
N TYR A 4 9.34 19.63 -7.95
CA TYR A 4 8.96 18.45 -7.18
C TYR A 4 7.50 18.59 -6.66
N SER A 5 6.55 18.78 -7.57
CA SER A 5 5.12 18.78 -7.25
C SER A 5 4.49 17.40 -7.52
N GLU A 6 5.29 16.44 -7.94
CA GLU A 6 4.83 15.11 -8.34
C GLU A 6 4.41 14.29 -7.10
N THR A 7 3.21 13.76 -7.12
CA THR A 7 2.74 12.82 -6.10
C THR A 7 3.44 11.48 -6.28
N THR A 8 4.12 10.98 -5.26
CA THR A 8 4.80 9.67 -5.30
C THR A 8 3.91 8.63 -4.62
N ILE A 9 3.61 7.53 -5.34
CA ILE A 9 2.93 6.36 -4.79
C ILE A 9 3.87 5.16 -4.81
N ILE A 10 4.02 4.50 -3.68
CA ILE A 10 4.79 3.26 -3.52
C ILE A 10 3.79 2.10 -3.39
N LEU A 11 3.77 1.21 -4.39
CA LEU A 11 3.00 -0.03 -4.36
C LEU A 11 3.86 -1.15 -3.78
N THR A 12 3.47 -1.67 -2.63
CA THR A 12 4.21 -2.73 -1.93
C THR A 12 3.68 -4.11 -2.32
N LEU A 13 4.40 -4.80 -3.19
CA LEU A 13 4.07 -6.11 -3.77
C LEU A 13 5.07 -7.21 -3.42
N ALA A 14 6.04 -6.93 -2.55
CA ALA A 14 7.13 -7.85 -2.22
C ALA A 14 6.74 -8.99 -1.26
N GLY A 15 5.48 -9.08 -0.84
CA GLY A 15 4.98 -10.14 0.03
C GLY A 15 5.06 -11.54 -0.60
N LEU A 16 5.20 -12.57 0.23
CA LEU A 16 5.39 -13.96 -0.22
C LEU A 16 4.16 -14.58 -0.90
N GLY A 17 2.97 -14.05 -0.70
CA GLY A 17 1.72 -14.60 -1.25
C GLY A 17 1.41 -16.04 -0.78
N THR A 18 1.81 -16.39 0.44
CA THR A 18 1.76 -17.77 0.96
C THR A 18 0.35 -18.37 0.95
N ARG A 19 -0.70 -17.57 1.22
CA ARG A 19 -2.10 -18.02 1.19
C ARG A 19 -2.47 -18.54 -0.22
N PHE A 20 -2.18 -17.77 -1.27
CA PHE A 20 -2.44 -18.16 -2.67
C PHE A 20 -1.60 -19.38 -3.09
N LYS A 21 -0.32 -19.44 -2.71
CA LYS A 21 0.55 -20.59 -3.01
C LYS A 21 0.04 -21.88 -2.39
N ARG A 22 -0.52 -21.84 -1.16
CA ARG A 22 -1.12 -23.02 -0.50
C ARG A 22 -2.35 -23.53 -1.24
N GLU A 23 -3.14 -22.63 -1.84
CA GLU A 23 -4.30 -22.98 -2.68
C GLU A 23 -3.92 -23.31 -4.14
N GLY A 24 -2.61 -23.48 -4.43
CA GLY A 24 -2.13 -23.96 -5.72
C GLY A 24 -1.95 -22.89 -6.81
N TYR A 25 -2.13 -21.62 -6.51
CA TYR A 25 -1.88 -20.54 -7.47
C TYR A 25 -0.40 -20.47 -7.85
N LYS A 26 -0.10 -20.47 -9.17
CA LYS A 26 1.27 -20.55 -9.71
C LYS A 26 1.90 -19.18 -10.00
N VAL A 27 1.09 -18.12 -10.03
CA VAL A 27 1.55 -16.74 -10.29
C VAL A 27 1.37 -15.90 -9.05
N PRO A 28 2.17 -14.82 -8.87
CA PRO A 28 1.97 -13.85 -7.80
C PRO A 28 0.55 -13.27 -7.84
N LYS A 29 -0.05 -13.02 -6.66
CA LYS A 29 -1.44 -12.56 -6.56
C LYS A 29 -1.75 -11.31 -7.40
N TYR A 30 -0.83 -10.36 -7.50
CA TYR A 30 -1.00 -9.13 -8.27
C TYR A 30 -1.08 -9.37 -9.80
N LEU A 31 -0.64 -10.52 -10.29
CA LEU A 31 -0.77 -10.95 -11.69
C LEU A 31 -1.99 -11.84 -11.94
N LEU A 32 -2.78 -12.15 -10.92
CA LEU A 32 -3.98 -12.96 -11.10
C LEU A 32 -5.00 -12.23 -11.99
N PRO A 33 -5.67 -12.98 -12.88
CA PRO A 33 -6.68 -12.40 -13.76
C PRO A 33 -7.93 -11.99 -12.99
N VAL A 34 -8.42 -10.81 -13.30
CA VAL A 34 -9.69 -10.29 -12.79
C VAL A 34 -10.51 -9.73 -13.94
N LYS A 35 -11.83 -9.71 -13.76
CA LYS A 35 -12.71 -9.09 -14.73
C LYS A 35 -12.82 -7.59 -14.49
N ASP A 36 -12.80 -6.83 -15.58
CA ASP A 36 -13.12 -5.41 -15.66
C ASP A 36 -14.21 -5.25 -16.71
N GLY A 37 -15.46 -5.33 -16.28
CA GLY A 37 -16.60 -5.50 -17.19
C GLY A 37 -16.46 -6.81 -17.99
N TYR A 38 -16.42 -6.69 -19.33
CA TYR A 38 -16.27 -7.83 -20.25
C TYR A 38 -14.82 -8.21 -20.56
N LYS A 39 -13.83 -7.46 -20.06
CA LYS A 39 -12.41 -7.72 -20.31
C LYS A 39 -11.79 -8.44 -19.13
N GLU A 40 -10.85 -9.32 -19.43
CA GLU A 40 -9.95 -9.88 -18.45
C GLU A 40 -8.69 -9.03 -18.37
N THR A 41 -8.31 -8.65 -17.17
CA THR A 41 -7.10 -7.89 -16.87
C THR A 41 -6.41 -8.48 -15.64
N LYS A 42 -5.38 -7.86 -15.10
CA LYS A 42 -4.72 -8.31 -13.86
C LYS A 42 -5.06 -7.37 -12.71
N ILE A 43 -4.97 -7.86 -11.49
CA ILE A 43 -5.19 -7.04 -10.28
C ILE A 43 -4.35 -5.76 -10.34
N ILE A 44 -3.05 -5.89 -10.65
CA ILE A 44 -2.15 -4.74 -10.71
C ILE A 44 -2.52 -3.74 -11.81
N ASP A 45 -3.04 -4.22 -12.94
CA ASP A 45 -3.46 -3.34 -14.03
C ASP A 45 -4.66 -2.47 -13.62
N LEU A 46 -5.62 -3.02 -12.86
CA LEU A 46 -6.73 -2.24 -12.30
C LEU A 46 -6.22 -1.14 -11.37
N ILE A 47 -5.32 -1.48 -10.46
CA ILE A 47 -4.74 -0.52 -9.50
C ILE A 47 -3.99 0.59 -10.23
N ILE A 48 -3.12 0.25 -11.18
CA ILE A 48 -2.35 1.24 -11.94
C ILE A 48 -3.25 2.10 -12.83
N ASN A 49 -4.27 1.50 -13.47
CA ASN A 49 -5.22 2.25 -14.28
C ASN A 49 -6.04 3.24 -13.43
N GLU A 50 -6.50 2.85 -12.23
CA GLU A 50 -7.16 3.76 -11.30
C GLU A 50 -6.25 4.95 -10.95
N ILE A 51 -5.00 4.69 -10.56
CA ILE A 51 -4.01 5.73 -10.25
C ILE A 51 -3.84 6.69 -11.44
N ILE A 52 -3.63 6.17 -12.64
CA ILE A 52 -3.42 6.98 -13.85
C ILE A 52 -4.66 7.78 -14.21
N SER A 53 -5.85 7.20 -14.08
CA SER A 53 -7.12 7.88 -14.39
C SER A 53 -7.32 9.13 -13.53
N ILE A 54 -6.89 9.07 -12.26
CA ILE A 54 -7.06 10.14 -11.27
C ILE A 54 -5.94 11.19 -11.35
N PHE A 55 -4.68 10.75 -11.49
CA PHE A 55 -3.53 11.66 -11.39
C PHE A 55 -2.90 12.02 -12.73
N SER A 56 -3.25 11.31 -13.81
CA SER A 56 -2.67 11.50 -15.14
C SER A 56 -1.14 11.36 -15.13
N LYS A 57 -0.40 12.35 -15.65
CA LYS A 57 1.06 12.34 -15.71
C LYS A 57 1.73 12.99 -14.49
N GLU A 58 0.96 13.53 -13.57
CA GLU A 58 1.47 14.22 -12.37
C GLU A 58 1.81 13.25 -11.22
N ILE A 59 2.09 12.00 -11.56
CA ILE A 59 2.34 10.95 -10.59
C ILE A 59 3.58 10.15 -10.94
N ARG A 60 4.33 9.79 -9.91
CA ARG A 60 5.38 8.79 -9.97
C ARG A 60 4.91 7.54 -9.24
N ILE A 61 4.90 6.40 -9.91
CA ILE A 61 4.53 5.12 -9.34
C ILE A 61 5.80 4.30 -9.15
N ILE A 62 6.08 3.89 -7.91
CA ILE A 62 7.19 3.00 -7.58
C ILE A 62 6.60 1.67 -7.17
N VAL A 63 6.92 0.62 -7.90
CA VAL A 63 6.44 -0.74 -7.61
C VAL A 63 7.57 -1.55 -7.01
N VAL A 64 7.39 -2.01 -5.78
CA VAL A 64 8.39 -2.82 -5.06
C VAL A 64 7.94 -4.27 -5.06
N LEU A 65 8.71 -5.12 -5.72
CA LEU A 65 8.42 -6.53 -5.98
C LEU A 65 9.43 -7.45 -5.30
N ASN A 66 9.01 -8.68 -5.03
CA ASN A 66 9.93 -9.71 -4.58
C ASN A 66 10.81 -10.18 -5.74
N SER A 67 12.13 -10.27 -5.53
CA SER A 67 13.09 -10.71 -6.56
C SER A 67 12.84 -12.15 -7.04
N LYS A 68 12.20 -13.00 -6.24
CA LYS A 68 11.79 -14.34 -6.66
C LYS A 68 10.75 -14.33 -7.78
N ASP A 69 9.98 -13.26 -7.89
CA ASP A 69 8.95 -13.11 -8.91
C ASP A 69 9.48 -12.50 -10.22
N TYR A 70 10.79 -12.16 -10.29
CA TYR A 70 11.39 -11.48 -11.45
C TYR A 70 11.09 -12.18 -12.78
N LYS A 71 11.30 -13.48 -12.86
CA LYS A 71 11.10 -14.26 -14.11
C LYS A 71 9.66 -14.24 -14.60
N ILE A 72 8.68 -14.15 -13.70
CA ILE A 72 7.26 -14.21 -14.02
C ILE A 72 6.71 -12.81 -14.31
N SER A 73 7.22 -11.78 -13.64
CA SER A 73 6.60 -10.44 -13.61
C SER A 73 7.33 -9.39 -14.42
N SER A 74 8.64 -9.52 -14.66
CA SER A 74 9.47 -8.47 -15.29
C SER A 74 8.94 -8.01 -16.64
N GLN A 75 8.53 -8.93 -17.52
CA GLN A 75 8.00 -8.60 -18.84
C GLN A 75 6.70 -7.78 -18.76
N HIS A 76 5.83 -8.11 -17.82
CA HIS A 76 4.58 -7.37 -17.63
C HIS A 76 4.84 -5.95 -17.12
N PHE A 77 5.71 -5.78 -16.14
CA PHE A 77 6.06 -4.46 -15.63
C PHE A 77 6.88 -3.62 -16.62
N LEU A 78 7.71 -4.25 -17.45
CA LEU A 78 8.37 -3.56 -18.57
C LEU A 78 7.34 -3.01 -19.59
N TYR A 79 6.26 -3.76 -19.84
CA TYR A 79 5.17 -3.27 -20.68
C TYR A 79 4.44 -2.08 -20.03
N LEU A 80 4.15 -2.12 -18.73
CA LEU A 80 3.50 -1.04 -18.00
C LEU A 80 4.39 0.21 -17.94
N SER A 81 5.68 0.08 -17.70
CA SER A 81 6.63 1.21 -17.62
C SER A 81 6.77 1.99 -18.91
N LYS A 82 6.45 1.39 -20.07
CA LYS A 82 6.39 2.10 -21.36
C LYS A 82 5.16 3.00 -21.50
N LYS A 83 4.14 2.80 -20.68
CA LYS A 83 2.86 3.52 -20.77
C LYS A 83 2.71 4.60 -19.71
N THR A 84 3.44 4.50 -18.62
CA THR A 84 3.30 5.38 -17.47
C THR A 84 4.65 5.60 -16.78
N ASN A 85 4.76 6.66 -15.98
CA ASN A 85 5.94 6.95 -15.15
C ASN A 85 6.03 5.95 -13.98
N LEU A 86 6.51 4.74 -14.30
CA LEU A 86 6.59 3.59 -13.41
C LEU A 86 8.05 3.19 -13.20
N ASP A 87 8.50 3.25 -11.94
CA ASP A 87 9.79 2.71 -11.48
C ASP A 87 9.56 1.34 -10.84
N VAL A 88 10.31 0.33 -11.25
CA VAL A 88 10.13 -1.06 -10.79
C VAL A 88 11.38 -1.53 -10.05
N ARG A 89 11.20 -1.96 -8.81
CA ARG A 89 12.28 -2.42 -7.94
C ARG A 89 12.05 -3.84 -7.48
N PHE A 90 13.04 -4.71 -7.74
CA PHE A 90 13.04 -6.09 -7.26
C PHE A 90 13.95 -6.20 -6.05
N ILE A 91 13.38 -6.59 -4.92
CA ILE A 91 14.09 -6.69 -3.64
C ILE A 91 14.05 -8.13 -3.10
N PRO A 92 15.02 -8.53 -2.27
CA PRO A 92 14.91 -9.78 -1.52
C PRO A 92 13.72 -9.75 -0.57
N ILE A 93 13.39 -10.89 0.02
CA ILE A 93 12.38 -10.96 1.08
C ILE A 93 12.86 -10.09 2.25
N MET A 94 12.01 -9.13 2.64
CA MET A 94 12.28 -8.22 3.74
C MET A 94 11.40 -8.56 4.95
N PRO A 95 11.83 -8.26 6.17
CA PRO A 95 11.07 -8.55 7.39
C PRO A 95 9.98 -7.51 7.64
N GLY A 96 8.97 -7.47 6.77
CA GLY A 96 7.81 -6.61 6.89
C GLY A 96 7.67 -5.55 5.79
N GLN A 97 6.47 -4.98 5.73
CA GLN A 97 6.09 -4.02 4.68
C GLN A 97 6.86 -2.71 4.77
N ALA A 98 7.23 -2.26 5.98
CA ALA A 98 7.99 -1.02 6.18
C ALA A 98 9.31 -1.00 5.40
N TYR A 99 10.02 -2.13 5.32
CA TYR A 99 11.25 -2.23 4.52
C TYR A 99 11.00 -2.24 3.02
N SER A 100 9.86 -2.75 2.58
CA SER A 100 9.46 -2.63 1.18
C SER A 100 9.25 -1.16 0.79
N VAL A 101 8.69 -0.36 1.70
CA VAL A 101 8.57 1.10 1.51
C VAL A 101 9.94 1.76 1.47
N LEU A 102 10.83 1.43 2.42
CA LEU A 102 12.21 1.95 2.47
C LEU A 102 12.95 1.69 1.15
N ALA A 103 12.79 0.51 0.57
CA ALA A 103 13.37 0.16 -0.74
C ALA A 103 12.76 0.95 -1.91
N GLY A 104 11.60 1.57 -1.72
CA GLY A 104 10.96 2.47 -2.67
C GLY A 104 11.55 3.89 -2.69
N PHE A 105 12.42 4.27 -1.77
CA PHE A 105 12.93 5.63 -1.70
C PHE A 105 14.13 5.87 -2.64
N ASN A 106 14.21 7.10 -3.15
CA ASN A 106 15.40 7.63 -3.80
C ASN A 106 16.08 8.63 -2.85
N PHE A 107 17.20 8.23 -2.26
CA PHE A 107 17.92 9.02 -1.27
C PHE A 107 18.68 10.20 -1.85
N SER A 108 18.81 10.30 -3.18
CA SER A 108 19.39 11.46 -3.84
C SER A 108 18.42 12.63 -4.01
N GLU A 109 17.12 12.39 -3.78
CA GLU A 109 16.09 13.40 -3.84
C GLU A 109 15.91 14.11 -2.47
N PRO A 110 15.49 15.39 -2.44
CA PRO A 110 15.08 16.06 -1.20
C PRO A 110 13.96 15.30 -0.47
N ASP A 111 13.80 15.57 0.83
CA ASP A 111 12.69 15.02 1.60
C ASP A 111 11.35 15.48 1.01
N HIS A 112 10.43 14.55 0.86
CA HIS A 112 9.08 14.80 0.36
C HIS A 112 8.08 13.80 0.91
N GLY A 113 6.79 14.18 0.87
CA GLY A 113 5.68 13.29 1.22
C GLY A 113 5.43 12.23 0.14
N PHE A 114 4.91 11.10 0.56
CA PHE A 114 4.61 9.96 -0.33
C PHE A 114 3.37 9.21 0.16
N THR A 115 2.80 8.42 -0.73
CA THR A 115 1.67 7.52 -0.43
C THR A 115 2.12 6.07 -0.58
N VAL A 116 1.70 5.22 0.34
CA VAL A 116 1.86 3.76 0.24
C VAL A 116 0.51 3.13 -0.05
N MET A 117 0.47 2.17 -0.95
CA MET A 117 -0.73 1.37 -1.22
C MET A 117 -0.37 -0.11 -1.29
N ASN A 118 -1.30 -0.94 -0.80
CA ASN A 118 -1.25 -2.38 -1.02
C ASN A 118 -1.54 -2.72 -2.50
N GLY A 119 -0.93 -3.77 -2.99
CA GLY A 119 -1.13 -4.22 -4.38
C GLY A 119 -2.19 -5.31 -4.55
N ASP A 120 -3.11 -5.41 -3.62
CA ASP A 120 -4.20 -6.40 -3.60
C ASP A 120 -5.54 -5.81 -3.12
N THR A 121 -5.61 -4.47 -3.08
CA THR A 121 -6.80 -3.74 -2.63
C THR A 121 -7.20 -2.73 -3.70
N LEU A 122 -8.44 -2.79 -4.17
CA LEU A 122 -8.99 -1.81 -5.08
C LEU A 122 -9.70 -0.73 -4.27
N ILE A 123 -9.30 0.52 -4.47
CA ILE A 123 -9.81 1.70 -3.74
C ILE A 123 -10.13 2.76 -4.78
N SER A 124 -11.30 3.40 -4.69
CA SER A 124 -11.59 4.58 -5.50
C SER A 124 -10.79 5.77 -4.96
N LEU A 125 -9.88 6.30 -5.78
CA LEU A 125 -8.96 7.38 -5.41
C LEU A 125 -9.52 8.78 -5.64
N ASP A 126 -10.63 8.92 -6.38
CA ASP A 126 -11.21 10.23 -6.70
C ASP A 126 -11.55 11.03 -5.44
N GLY A 127 -12.20 10.40 -4.47
CA GLY A 127 -12.59 11.03 -3.20
C GLY A 127 -11.45 11.42 -2.27
N ILE A 128 -10.20 10.98 -2.53
CA ILE A 128 -9.02 11.21 -1.66
C ILE A 128 -7.84 11.85 -2.40
N LYS A 129 -8.01 12.18 -3.68
CA LYS A 129 -6.97 12.78 -4.52
C LYS A 129 -6.32 14.02 -3.90
N ASN A 130 -7.14 14.92 -3.36
CA ASN A 130 -6.66 16.18 -2.78
C ASN A 130 -5.83 15.93 -1.52
N GLU A 131 -6.24 14.97 -0.70
CA GLU A 131 -5.51 14.56 0.49
C GLU A 131 -4.16 13.94 0.15
N MET A 132 -4.12 13.09 -0.86
CA MET A 132 -2.86 12.51 -1.35
C MET A 132 -1.91 13.59 -1.89
N LYS A 133 -2.43 14.63 -2.56
CA LYS A 133 -1.65 15.78 -3.03
C LYS A 133 -1.22 16.74 -1.91
N SER A 134 -1.96 16.79 -0.80
CA SER A 134 -1.72 17.74 0.30
C SER A 134 -0.45 17.46 1.09
N LYS A 135 0.20 16.30 0.87
CA LYS A 135 1.40 15.85 1.60
C LYS A 135 1.21 15.84 3.12
N MET A 136 -0.01 15.55 3.58
CA MET A 136 -0.34 15.37 5.00
C MET A 136 -0.30 13.90 5.37
N ASN A 137 -0.04 13.62 6.65
CA ASN A 137 -0.19 12.26 7.14
C ASN A 137 -1.67 11.86 7.14
N MET A 138 -1.97 10.68 6.57
CA MET A 138 -3.33 10.15 6.46
C MET A 138 -3.34 8.63 6.57
N VAL A 139 -4.37 8.10 7.22
CA VAL A 139 -4.77 6.69 7.14
C VAL A 139 -6.10 6.61 6.42
N ASN A 140 -6.15 5.90 5.31
CA ASN A 140 -7.40 5.60 4.64
C ASN A 140 -8.05 4.38 5.29
N THR A 141 -9.36 4.47 5.58
CA THR A 141 -10.10 3.46 6.34
C THR A 141 -11.40 3.06 5.66
N PHE A 142 -11.94 1.93 6.07
CA PHE A 142 -13.26 1.43 5.73
C PHE A 142 -13.90 0.79 6.97
N TYR A 143 -15.17 0.42 6.90
CA TYR A 143 -15.84 -0.29 7.97
C TYR A 143 -15.50 -1.78 7.94
N SER A 144 -15.03 -2.33 9.05
CA SER A 144 -14.83 -3.78 9.23
C SER A 144 -14.86 -4.16 10.72
N ASP A 145 -15.09 -5.45 10.99
CA ASP A 145 -14.95 -6.12 12.27
C ASP A 145 -14.08 -7.39 12.21
N SER A 146 -13.45 -7.64 11.03
CA SER A 146 -12.53 -8.78 10.81
C SER A 146 -11.14 -8.46 11.34
N ASP A 147 -10.49 -9.39 12.03
CA ASP A 147 -9.13 -9.29 12.56
C ASP A 147 -8.01 -9.37 11.49
N ASP A 148 -8.38 -9.34 10.19
CA ASP A 148 -7.44 -9.36 9.08
C ASP A 148 -6.65 -8.05 8.88
N TYR A 149 -7.12 -6.92 9.47
CA TYR A 149 -6.67 -5.56 9.16
C TYR A 149 -5.99 -4.85 10.33
N SER A 150 -5.31 -3.75 10.03
CA SER A 150 -4.94 -2.78 11.07
C SER A 150 -6.14 -1.90 11.40
N TYR A 151 -6.31 -1.54 12.66
CA TYR A 151 -7.43 -0.73 13.16
C TYR A 151 -6.96 0.57 13.79
N VAL A 152 -7.71 1.66 13.56
CA VAL A 152 -7.44 2.96 14.15
C VAL A 152 -8.48 3.34 15.19
N HIS A 153 -8.03 3.87 16.33
CA HIS A 153 -8.86 4.55 17.32
C HIS A 153 -8.62 6.04 17.23
N LEU A 154 -9.70 6.83 17.18
CA LEU A 154 -9.64 8.28 17.00
C LEU A 154 -9.65 9.02 18.33
N ASP A 155 -9.02 10.17 18.37
CA ASP A 155 -9.18 11.14 19.45
C ASP A 155 -10.49 11.95 19.29
N LYS A 156 -10.77 12.84 20.25
CA LYS A 156 -11.96 13.70 20.24
C LYS A 156 -11.99 14.70 19.07
N LYS A 157 -10.86 14.95 18.41
CA LYS A 157 -10.73 15.85 17.26
C LYS A 157 -10.78 15.11 15.92
N GLY A 158 -10.91 13.76 15.92
CA GLY A 158 -10.97 12.92 14.73
C GLY A 158 -9.62 12.55 14.14
N PHE A 159 -8.50 12.78 14.85
CA PHE A 159 -7.19 12.28 14.45
C PHE A 159 -6.93 10.88 15.01
N VAL A 160 -6.03 10.14 14.35
CA VAL A 160 -5.60 8.83 14.86
C VAL A 160 -4.85 9.00 16.17
N LYS A 161 -5.41 8.43 17.23
CA LYS A 161 -4.79 8.33 18.55
C LYS A 161 -3.98 7.05 18.72
N LYS A 162 -4.48 5.95 18.14
CA LYS A 162 -3.87 4.63 18.21
C LYS A 162 -4.14 3.86 16.93
N ILE A 163 -3.14 3.13 16.45
CA ILE A 163 -3.27 2.16 15.36
C ILE A 163 -2.61 0.85 15.77
N VAL A 164 -3.27 -0.28 15.52
CA VAL A 164 -2.75 -1.62 15.84
C VAL A 164 -2.99 -2.59 14.71
N GLU A 165 -2.05 -3.52 14.53
CA GLU A 165 -2.11 -4.59 13.54
C GLU A 165 -2.95 -5.76 14.04
N LYS A 166 -3.90 -6.23 13.21
CA LYS A 166 -4.70 -7.44 13.42
C LYS A 166 -5.40 -7.52 14.78
N GLN A 167 -5.82 -6.40 15.30
CA GLN A 167 -6.56 -6.32 16.54
C GLN A 167 -7.70 -5.32 16.38
N VAL A 168 -8.93 -5.80 16.52
CA VAL A 168 -10.15 -4.99 16.40
C VAL A 168 -10.29 -4.11 17.63
N ILE A 169 -9.93 -2.82 17.51
CA ILE A 169 -10.05 -1.82 18.57
C ILE A 169 -11.11 -0.76 18.28
N SER A 170 -11.71 -0.83 17.10
CA SER A 170 -12.74 0.08 16.60
C SER A 170 -13.42 -0.54 15.38
N THR A 171 -14.23 0.24 14.66
CA THR A 171 -14.80 -0.14 13.36
C THR A 171 -14.06 0.48 12.16
N HIS A 172 -12.97 1.21 12.40
CA HIS A 172 -12.17 1.86 11.39
C HIS A 172 -10.97 0.98 11.02
N ALA A 173 -11.16 0.06 10.07
CA ALA A 173 -10.10 -0.78 9.52
C ALA A 173 -9.33 -0.03 8.43
N SER A 174 -8.01 -0.21 8.36
CA SER A 174 -7.19 0.39 7.30
C SER A 174 -7.38 -0.35 5.97
N THR A 175 -7.48 0.40 4.88
CA THR A 175 -7.50 -0.13 3.51
C THR A 175 -6.12 -0.55 3.01
N GLY A 176 -5.04 -0.24 3.75
CA GLY A 176 -3.66 -0.39 3.29
C GLY A 176 -3.16 0.79 2.45
N LEU A 177 -3.92 1.90 2.40
CA LEU A 177 -3.47 3.16 1.84
C LEU A 177 -3.12 4.14 2.96
N TYR A 178 -1.88 4.65 2.92
CA TYR A 178 -1.33 5.57 3.90
C TYR A 178 -0.59 6.69 3.20
N CYS A 179 -0.81 7.94 3.63
CA CYS A 179 0.02 9.08 3.22
C CYS A 179 0.95 9.48 4.36
N PHE A 180 2.19 9.75 4.00
CA PHE A 180 3.22 10.26 4.89
C PHE A 180 3.72 11.61 4.38
N ARG A 181 3.84 12.59 5.26
CA ARG A 181 4.26 13.96 4.90
C ARG A 181 5.77 14.08 4.64
N SER A 182 6.56 13.13 5.13
CA SER A 182 8.03 13.16 5.07
C SER A 182 8.59 11.73 5.03
N ARG A 183 9.48 11.50 4.09
CA ARG A 183 10.30 10.30 3.99
C ARG A 183 11.25 10.18 5.19
N ASP A 184 11.89 11.28 5.55
CA ASP A 184 12.93 11.29 6.58
C ASP A 184 12.33 10.97 7.95
N LEU A 185 11.15 11.50 8.28
CA LEU A 185 10.41 11.12 9.49
C LEU A 185 10.00 9.65 9.50
N PHE A 186 9.62 9.09 8.35
CA PHE A 186 9.33 7.67 8.23
C PHE A 186 10.57 6.81 8.57
N ILE A 187 11.74 7.19 8.02
CA ILE A 187 13.00 6.49 8.25
C ILE A 187 13.40 6.57 9.73
N GLU A 188 13.30 7.75 10.34
CA GLU A 188 13.58 7.92 11.78
C GLU A 188 12.67 7.05 12.65
N ALA A 189 11.38 6.97 12.33
CA ALA A 189 10.44 6.12 13.06
C ALA A 189 10.78 4.63 12.90
N LEU A 190 11.12 4.21 11.68
CA LEU A 190 11.54 2.83 11.39
C LEU A 190 12.80 2.46 12.13
N ASN A 191 13.85 3.30 12.10
CA ASN A 191 15.11 3.07 12.81
C ASN A 191 14.88 2.94 14.33
N SER A 192 14.04 3.79 14.91
CA SER A 192 13.69 3.72 16.33
C SER A 192 12.96 2.42 16.71
N LEU A 193 12.13 1.89 15.81
CA LEU A 193 11.49 0.58 16.01
C LEU A 193 12.51 -0.55 15.92
N GLU A 194 13.51 -0.45 15.04
CA GLU A 194 14.60 -1.43 14.95
C GLU A 194 15.46 -1.49 16.20
N GLU A 195 15.88 -0.33 16.71
CA GLU A 195 16.69 -0.22 17.92
C GLU A 195 16.01 -0.83 19.16
N ASN A 196 14.67 -0.70 19.23
CA ASN A 196 13.87 -1.19 20.34
C ASN A 196 13.25 -2.58 20.09
N ARG A 197 13.66 -3.28 19.04
CA ARG A 197 13.04 -4.52 18.58
C ARG A 197 13.26 -5.67 19.53
N ILE A 198 12.19 -6.34 19.91
CA ILE A 198 12.21 -7.63 20.56
C ILE A 198 12.38 -8.70 19.47
N PHE A 199 13.38 -9.56 19.58
CA PHE A 199 13.75 -10.60 18.59
C PHE A 199 12.61 -11.55 18.19
N GLU A 200 11.54 -11.60 18.95
CA GLU A 200 10.39 -12.49 18.73
C GLU A 200 9.42 -12.02 17.61
N LYS A 201 9.47 -10.75 17.19
CA LYS A 201 8.63 -10.23 16.10
C LYS A 201 9.52 -9.76 14.93
N PRO A 202 9.74 -10.62 13.93
CA PRO A 202 10.66 -10.30 12.83
C PRO A 202 10.11 -9.26 11.86
N GLU A 203 8.79 -9.07 11.75
CA GLU A 203 8.17 -8.16 10.78
C GLU A 203 7.86 -6.80 11.42
N ILE A 204 8.16 -5.70 10.72
CA ILE A 204 7.70 -4.35 11.05
C ILE A 204 6.58 -3.97 10.08
N TYR A 205 5.39 -3.77 10.64
CA TYR A 205 4.21 -3.32 9.91
C TYR A 205 4.16 -1.80 9.79
N LEU A 206 3.45 -1.30 8.78
CA LEU A 206 3.24 0.15 8.63
C LEU A 206 2.44 0.76 9.79
N SER A 207 1.52 -0.01 10.37
CA SER A 207 0.79 0.39 11.58
C SER A 207 1.72 0.71 12.75
N GLU A 208 2.84 -0.01 12.91
CA GLU A 208 3.83 0.24 13.96
C GLU A 208 4.62 1.53 13.67
N VAL A 209 5.02 1.76 12.42
CA VAL A 209 5.68 3.00 12.01
C VAL A 209 4.76 4.21 12.22
N ILE A 210 3.47 4.11 11.85
CA ILE A 210 2.48 5.16 12.07
C ILE A 210 2.30 5.42 13.57
N GLN A 211 2.19 4.35 14.39
CA GLN A 211 2.08 4.52 15.85
C GLN A 211 3.32 5.20 16.43
N GLN A 212 4.51 4.87 15.95
CA GLN A 212 5.75 5.53 16.38
C GLN A 212 5.77 7.02 16.00
N LEU A 213 5.30 7.38 14.81
CA LEU A 213 5.15 8.77 14.40
C LEU A 213 4.14 9.53 15.27
N ILE A 214 2.99 8.91 15.60
CA ILE A 214 2.00 9.49 16.52
C ILE A 214 2.61 9.72 17.90
N ASN A 215 3.38 8.78 18.43
CA ASN A 215 4.06 8.91 19.72
C ASN A 215 5.09 10.05 19.74
N ARG A 216 5.60 10.44 18.56
CA ARG A 216 6.51 11.59 18.36
C ARG A 216 5.78 12.91 18.09
N GLY A 217 4.46 12.93 18.17
CA GLY A 217 3.63 14.13 18.01
C GLY A 217 3.12 14.37 16.59
N GLU A 218 3.30 13.43 15.65
CA GLU A 218 2.71 13.53 14.32
C GLU A 218 1.20 13.24 14.37
N PHE A 219 0.43 14.00 13.59
CA PHE A 219 -1.01 13.85 13.48
C PHE A 219 -1.37 13.16 12.17
N PHE A 220 -2.19 12.12 12.25
CA PHE A 220 -2.72 11.41 11.09
C PHE A 220 -4.22 11.69 10.97
N LYS A 221 -4.64 12.22 9.81
CA LYS A 221 -6.05 12.37 9.43
C LYS A 221 -6.63 11.02 9.03
N VAL A 222 -7.91 10.81 9.26
CA VAL A 222 -8.63 9.63 8.75
C VAL A 222 -9.55 10.06 7.62
N ILE A 223 -9.49 9.32 6.51
CA ILE A 223 -10.44 9.44 5.40
C ILE A 223 -11.04 8.06 5.17
N LYS A 224 -12.36 8.01 5.06
CA LYS A 224 -13.09 6.77 4.82
C LYS A 224 -13.43 6.63 3.34
N THR A 225 -13.15 5.46 2.77
CA THR A 225 -13.58 5.07 1.41
C THR A 225 -14.07 3.64 1.42
N ASP A 226 -14.80 3.25 0.39
CA ASP A 226 -15.07 1.85 0.13
C ASP A 226 -13.85 1.19 -0.51
N MET A 227 -13.68 -0.10 -0.27
CA MET A 227 -12.63 -0.89 -0.88
C MET A 227 -13.09 -2.29 -1.25
N ILE A 228 -12.37 -2.91 -2.18
CA ILE A 228 -12.49 -4.33 -2.50
C ILE A 228 -11.16 -4.98 -2.16
N ASP A 229 -11.19 -5.91 -1.21
CA ASP A 229 -10.01 -6.68 -0.80
C ASP A 229 -9.87 -7.95 -1.64
N LEU A 230 -8.73 -8.11 -2.30
CA LEU A 230 -8.35 -9.27 -3.10
C LEU A 230 -7.16 -10.02 -2.47
N GLY A 231 -6.86 -9.78 -1.20
CA GLY A 231 -5.67 -10.27 -0.50
C GLY A 231 -5.73 -11.73 -0.07
N THR A 232 -6.88 -12.41 -0.23
CA THR A 232 -7.03 -13.85 0.05
C THR A 232 -7.68 -14.57 -1.13
N PRO A 233 -7.40 -15.89 -1.34
CA PRO A 233 -8.04 -16.68 -2.39
C PRO A 233 -9.57 -16.59 -2.36
N LYS A 234 -10.17 -16.72 -1.19
CA LYS A 234 -11.62 -16.64 -1.00
C LYS A 234 -12.19 -15.30 -1.51
N LYS A 235 -11.65 -14.17 -1.05
CA LYS A 235 -12.11 -12.83 -1.45
C LYS A 235 -11.91 -12.57 -2.95
N TYR A 236 -10.78 -13.05 -3.50
CA TYR A 236 -10.50 -13.00 -4.93
C TYR A 236 -11.52 -13.79 -5.77
N GLU A 237 -11.87 -15.00 -5.33
CA GLU A 237 -12.84 -15.85 -6.02
C GLU A 237 -14.26 -15.27 -5.94
N GLU A 238 -14.66 -14.76 -4.76
CA GLU A 238 -15.93 -14.07 -4.56
C GLU A 238 -16.07 -12.86 -5.51
N TYR A 239 -15.03 -12.04 -5.63
CA TYR A 239 -15.02 -10.92 -6.58
C TYR A 239 -15.25 -11.38 -8.02
N ASN A 240 -14.51 -12.38 -8.50
CA ASN A 240 -14.64 -12.90 -9.85
C ASN A 240 -16.00 -13.56 -10.14
N GLN A 241 -16.68 -14.09 -9.11
CA GLN A 241 -18.03 -14.65 -9.23
C GLN A 241 -19.11 -13.56 -9.31
N CYS A 242 -18.98 -12.47 -8.55
CA CYS A 242 -19.93 -11.36 -8.56
C CYS A 242 -20.00 -10.66 -9.92
N ILE A 243 -18.91 -10.58 -10.66
CA ILE A 243 -18.86 -9.94 -11.98
C ILE A 243 -19.38 -10.88 -13.11
N LYS A 244 -19.61 -12.17 -12.81
CA LYS A 244 -20.19 -13.12 -13.77
C LYS A 244 -21.71 -13.02 -13.92
N LYS A 245 -22.36 -12.27 -13.05
CA LYS A 245 -23.82 -12.00 -13.07
C LYS A 245 -24.11 -10.65 -13.71
#